data_a4493096f4c8dfbd638a575895f65496
#
_entry.id   a4493096f4c8dfbd638a575895f65496
#
_cell.length_a   1.000
_cell.length_b   1.000
_cell.length_c   1.000
_cell.angle_alpha   90.00
_cell.angle_beta   90.00
_cell.angle_gamma   90.00
#
_symmetry.space_group_name_H-M   'P 1'
#
loop_
_entity.id
_entity.type
_entity.pdbx_description
1 polymer ?
#
loop_
_entity_poly.entity_id
_entity_poly.type
_entity_poly.pdbx_seq_one_letter_code
_entity_poly.pdbx_strand_id
1 'polypeptide(L)'
;MHHLVLLLLCSCLLADSSDQLPTLPSPDQVDIPENIPFIVPSPDSLPGVVVDNTQATFVGIWQHSIHTPPFVGKGYVHDMKEKKGQKSATFTPHLPIQGMYEVRLAHNSNIRRADNVPLTIKHAKGVSWMWINQSDPAPIDKLFRSLGSFEFKQGDEGSVTISTEGTQGKYVIVDAVQFIPSQKE
;
A
#
# COMPACT_ATOMS: atom_id res chain seq x y z
N MET A 1 -93.73 18.19 34.26
CA MET A 1 -93.16 17.61 33.04
C MET A 1 -91.79 18.21 32.91
N HIS A 2 -90.75 17.49 33.36
CA HIS A 2 -89.38 18.00 33.37
C HIS A 2 -88.56 17.25 32.34
N HIS A 3 -88.07 17.96 31.35
CA HIS A 3 -87.17 17.40 30.31
C HIS A 3 -85.75 17.48 30.82
N LEU A 4 -85.16 16.35 31.02
CA LEU A 4 -83.76 16.19 31.37
C LEU A 4 -82.93 16.18 30.08
N VAL A 5 -82.11 17.21 29.88
CA VAL A 5 -81.14 17.23 28.76
C VAL A 5 -79.83 16.61 29.22
N LEU A 6 -79.47 15.51 28.63
CA LEU A 6 -78.21 14.83 28.90
C LEU A 6 -77.16 15.37 27.93
N LEU A 7 -76.18 16.12 28.46
CA LEU A 7 -75.03 16.56 27.73
C LEU A 7 -73.98 15.47 27.69
N LEU A 8 -73.73 14.91 26.50
CA LEU A 8 -72.58 14.03 26.27
C LEU A 8 -71.32 14.86 26.01
N LEU A 9 -70.41 14.84 26.96
CA LEU A 9 -69.07 15.37 26.76
C LEU A 9 -68.21 14.35 26.01
N CYS A 10 -67.93 14.65 24.73
CA CYS A 10 -67.00 13.89 23.91
C CYS A 10 -65.57 14.39 24.22
N SER A 11 -64.82 13.62 25.01
CA SER A 11 -63.41 13.87 25.23
C SER A 11 -62.60 13.39 24.01
N CYS A 12 -62.21 14.29 23.15
CA CYS A 12 -61.21 14.01 22.14
C CYS A 12 -59.84 13.85 22.83
N LEU A 13 -59.39 12.60 22.92
CA LEU A 13 -57.98 12.29 23.20
C LEU A 13 -57.17 12.65 21.95
N LEU A 14 -56.47 13.79 22.00
CA LEU A 14 -55.39 14.10 21.07
C LEU A 14 -54.23 13.16 21.38
N ALA A 15 -54.04 12.17 20.55
CA ALA A 15 -52.79 11.40 20.55
C ALA A 15 -51.68 12.30 20.01
N ASP A 16 -50.82 12.75 20.90
CA ASP A 16 -49.58 13.44 20.57
C ASP A 16 -48.58 12.39 20.01
N SER A 17 -48.64 12.17 18.71
CA SER A 17 -47.61 11.44 17.98
C SER A 17 -46.46 12.39 17.70
N SER A 18 -45.63 12.60 18.72
CA SER A 18 -44.30 13.19 18.51
C SER A 18 -43.49 12.19 17.69
N ASP A 19 -43.51 12.38 16.39
CA ASP A 19 -42.64 11.70 15.42
C ASP A 19 -41.20 12.17 15.68
N GLN A 20 -40.56 11.54 16.68
CA GLN A 20 -39.17 11.78 16.99
C GLN A 20 -38.37 11.19 15.85
N LEU A 21 -37.86 12.05 14.97
CA LEU A 21 -36.81 11.70 14.02
C LEU A 21 -35.69 10.97 14.78
N PRO A 22 -35.17 9.84 14.26
CA PRO A 22 -34.04 9.17 14.89
C PRO A 22 -32.89 10.16 15.03
N THR A 23 -32.54 10.48 16.28
CA THR A 23 -31.37 11.30 16.58
C THR A 23 -30.13 10.57 16.08
N LEU A 24 -29.36 11.22 15.21
CA LEU A 24 -28.04 10.73 14.85
C LEU A 24 -27.23 10.50 16.12
N PRO A 25 -26.49 9.37 16.24
CA PRO A 25 -25.63 9.14 17.39
C PRO A 25 -24.65 10.32 17.55
N SER A 26 -24.46 10.74 18.80
CA SER A 26 -23.47 11.76 19.13
C SER A 26 -22.10 11.36 18.57
N PRO A 27 -21.28 12.31 18.10
CA PRO A 27 -19.90 12.04 17.64
C PRO A 27 -19.07 11.26 18.65
N ASP A 28 -19.38 11.37 19.92
CA ASP A 28 -18.72 10.66 21.03
C ASP A 28 -19.17 9.18 21.19
N GLN A 29 -20.19 8.74 20.42
CA GLN A 29 -20.69 7.36 20.42
C GLN A 29 -20.33 6.58 19.15
N VAL A 30 -19.60 7.18 18.23
CA VAL A 30 -18.99 6.44 17.15
C VAL A 30 -17.76 5.77 17.73
N ASP A 31 -17.85 4.46 18.00
CA ASP A 31 -16.68 3.61 18.22
C ASP A 31 -15.81 3.71 16.95
N ILE A 32 -14.97 4.73 16.87
CA ILE A 32 -13.88 4.75 15.92
C ILE A 32 -12.96 3.65 16.43
N PRO A 33 -12.73 2.56 15.68
CA PRO A 33 -11.81 1.52 16.12
C PRO A 33 -10.47 2.22 16.31
N GLU A 34 -10.08 2.37 17.58
CA GLU A 34 -8.82 2.92 18.01
C GLU A 34 -7.74 1.97 17.50
N ASN A 35 -7.04 2.38 16.43
CA ASN A 35 -6.01 1.65 15.73
C ASN A 35 -6.46 0.29 15.14
N ILE A 36 -6.88 0.30 13.88
CA ILE A 36 -6.67 -0.89 13.06
C ILE A 36 -5.15 -1.00 12.91
N PRO A 37 -4.48 -1.93 13.60
CA PRO A 37 -3.05 -2.07 13.45
C PRO A 37 -2.79 -2.40 11.98
N PHE A 38 -1.98 -1.59 11.30
CA PHE A 38 -1.48 -1.97 9.99
C PHE A 38 -0.78 -3.31 10.15
N ILE A 39 -1.33 -4.36 9.53
CA ILE A 39 -0.62 -5.64 9.47
C ILE A 39 0.61 -5.37 8.63
N VAL A 40 1.76 -5.33 9.30
CA VAL A 40 3.06 -5.26 8.65
C VAL A 40 3.44 -6.69 8.28
N PRO A 41 3.41 -7.08 6.99
CA PRO A 41 3.78 -8.43 6.62
C PRO A 41 5.29 -8.62 6.82
N SER A 42 5.66 -9.75 7.44
CA SER A 42 7.05 -10.21 7.42
C SER A 42 7.41 -10.67 6.00
N PRO A 43 8.64 -10.44 5.51
CA PRO A 43 9.09 -11.00 4.23
C PRO A 43 8.81 -12.50 4.10
N ASP A 44 9.04 -13.27 5.16
CA ASP A 44 8.84 -14.73 5.20
C ASP A 44 7.37 -15.17 5.19
N SER A 45 6.43 -14.26 5.46
CA SER A 45 4.98 -14.54 5.42
C SER A 45 4.35 -14.33 4.05
N LEU A 46 5.09 -13.74 3.13
CA LEU A 46 4.64 -13.41 1.79
C LEU A 46 4.95 -14.55 0.80
N PRO A 47 4.10 -14.80 -0.20
CA PRO A 47 4.34 -15.86 -1.18
C PRO A 47 5.53 -15.55 -2.09
N GLY A 48 6.19 -16.60 -2.58
CA GLY A 48 7.33 -16.48 -3.50
C GLY A 48 8.64 -16.12 -2.79
N VAL A 49 9.54 -15.43 -3.50
CA VAL A 49 10.80 -14.93 -2.96
C VAL A 49 10.67 -13.43 -2.73
N VAL A 50 10.92 -12.97 -1.51
CA VAL A 50 10.90 -11.55 -1.15
C VAL A 50 12.32 -11.12 -0.78
N VAL A 51 12.78 -10.05 -1.42
CA VAL A 51 14.03 -9.37 -1.06
C VAL A 51 13.63 -8.06 -0.40
N ASP A 52 13.89 -7.96 0.89
CA ASP A 52 13.61 -6.78 1.71
C ASP A 52 14.69 -5.71 1.51
N ASN A 53 14.40 -4.44 1.83
CA ASN A 53 15.38 -3.36 1.73
C ASN A 53 16.65 -3.63 2.55
N THR A 54 16.55 -4.40 3.62
CA THR A 54 17.69 -4.79 4.45
C THR A 54 18.67 -5.74 3.75
N GLN A 55 18.23 -6.37 2.64
CA GLN A 55 19.01 -7.29 1.81
C GLN A 55 19.45 -6.65 0.48
N ALA A 56 18.96 -5.44 0.18
CA ALA A 56 19.30 -4.74 -1.06
C ALA A 56 20.73 -4.18 -1.02
N THR A 57 21.34 -4.10 -2.20
CA THR A 57 22.63 -3.40 -2.37
C THR A 57 22.37 -1.94 -2.70
N PHE A 58 22.93 -1.03 -1.90
CA PHE A 58 22.73 0.41 -2.05
C PHE A 58 23.93 1.12 -2.64
N VAL A 59 23.67 2.08 -3.51
CA VAL A 59 24.58 3.14 -3.89
C VAL A 59 24.11 4.45 -3.25
N GLY A 60 25.01 5.15 -2.58
CA GLY A 60 24.70 6.37 -1.84
C GLY A 60 24.08 6.10 -0.45
N ILE A 61 23.77 7.19 0.25
CA ILE A 61 23.23 7.14 1.62
C ILE A 61 21.69 7.22 1.56
N TRP A 62 21.04 6.29 2.23
CA TRP A 62 19.59 6.21 2.36
C TRP A 62 19.20 6.26 3.83
N GLN A 63 18.05 6.85 4.14
CA GLN A 63 17.56 6.99 5.51
C GLN A 63 16.42 6.01 5.77
N HIS A 64 16.54 5.22 6.84
CA HIS A 64 15.49 4.33 7.32
C HIS A 64 14.32 5.12 7.91
N SER A 65 13.10 4.61 7.70
CA SER A 65 11.86 5.21 8.20
C SER A 65 10.77 4.15 8.40
N ILE A 66 9.94 4.40 9.41
CA ILE A 66 8.67 3.68 9.67
C ILE A 66 7.48 4.63 9.67
N HIS A 67 7.70 5.90 9.26
CA HIS A 67 6.73 6.98 9.45
C HIS A 67 5.46 6.84 8.62
N THR A 68 5.55 6.21 7.46
CA THR A 68 4.40 6.10 6.55
C THR A 68 4.13 4.62 6.23
N PRO A 69 3.17 3.96 6.90
CA PRO A 69 2.73 2.62 6.51
C PRO A 69 1.85 2.68 5.23
N PRO A 70 1.61 1.53 4.53
CA PRO A 70 2.16 0.22 4.82
C PRO A 70 3.60 0.04 4.33
N PHE A 71 4.31 -0.96 4.86
CA PHE A 71 5.63 -1.38 4.43
C PHE A 71 5.84 -2.87 4.76
N VAL A 72 6.88 -3.49 4.19
CA VAL A 72 7.28 -4.87 4.49
C VAL A 72 8.33 -4.87 5.62
N GLY A 73 8.28 -5.87 6.49
CA GLY A 73 9.30 -6.08 7.51
C GLY A 73 9.41 -4.95 8.54
N LYS A 74 10.62 -4.42 8.71
CA LYS A 74 10.93 -3.45 9.79
C LYS A 74 10.86 -1.99 9.34
N GLY A 75 10.38 -1.71 8.13
CA GLY A 75 10.31 -0.36 7.58
C GLY A 75 10.94 -0.27 6.19
N TYR A 76 11.01 0.92 5.67
CA TYR A 76 11.53 1.24 4.35
C TYR A 76 12.68 2.25 4.45
N VAL A 77 13.38 2.49 3.35
CA VAL A 77 14.34 3.59 3.25
C VAL A 77 13.92 4.61 2.21
N HIS A 78 14.43 5.83 2.33
CA HIS A 78 14.23 6.91 1.36
C HIS A 78 15.53 7.67 1.08
N ASP A 79 15.58 8.30 -0.07
CA ASP A 79 16.77 9.01 -0.59
C ASP A 79 17.00 10.41 -0.02
N MET A 80 16.17 10.87 0.94
CA MET A 80 16.20 12.22 1.54
C MET A 80 15.98 13.36 0.54
N LYS A 81 15.56 13.08 -0.70
CA LYS A 81 15.50 14.03 -1.86
C LYS A 81 16.87 14.58 -2.28
N GLU A 82 17.94 13.95 -1.86
CA GLU A 82 19.30 14.42 -2.09
C GLU A 82 20.03 13.61 -3.16
N LYS A 83 21.01 14.23 -3.79
CA LYS A 83 21.93 13.59 -4.75
C LYS A 83 21.19 12.78 -5.83
N LYS A 84 20.19 13.39 -6.42
CA LYS A 84 19.36 12.77 -7.47
C LYS A 84 20.22 12.32 -8.66
N GLY A 85 19.93 11.09 -9.14
CA GLY A 85 20.75 10.45 -10.18
C GLY A 85 22.02 9.77 -9.67
N GLN A 86 22.36 9.91 -8.37
CA GLN A 86 23.58 9.34 -7.78
C GLN A 86 23.27 8.22 -6.77
N LYS A 87 21.99 7.90 -6.55
CA LYS A 87 21.58 6.88 -5.61
C LYS A 87 20.78 5.79 -6.31
N SER A 88 21.00 4.55 -5.92
CA SER A 88 20.22 3.41 -6.37
C SER A 88 20.13 2.33 -5.30
N ALA A 89 19.15 1.45 -5.45
CA ALA A 89 19.00 0.24 -4.66
C ALA A 89 18.74 -0.94 -5.59
N THR A 90 19.52 -2.00 -5.43
CA THR A 90 19.42 -3.23 -6.25
C THR A 90 19.01 -4.40 -5.39
N PHE A 91 17.92 -5.05 -5.79
CA PHE A 91 17.37 -6.25 -5.19
C PHE A 91 17.74 -7.45 -6.06
N THR A 92 18.50 -8.38 -5.51
CA THR A 92 18.93 -9.61 -6.20
C THR A 92 18.28 -10.80 -5.50
N PRO A 93 17.27 -11.47 -6.11
CA PRO A 93 16.64 -12.63 -5.51
C PRO A 93 17.55 -13.86 -5.66
N HIS A 94 17.48 -14.77 -4.70
CA HIS A 94 17.94 -16.14 -4.89
C HIS A 94 16.76 -17.01 -5.33
N LEU A 95 16.60 -17.21 -6.63
CA LEU A 95 15.46 -17.95 -7.18
C LEU A 95 15.70 -19.47 -7.17
N PRO A 96 14.79 -20.26 -6.59
CA PRO A 96 14.99 -21.71 -6.45
C PRO A 96 14.92 -22.48 -7.78
N ILE A 97 14.21 -21.95 -8.75
CA ILE A 97 14.03 -22.58 -10.07
C ILE A 97 14.01 -21.53 -11.18
N GLN A 98 14.39 -21.93 -12.38
CA GLN A 98 14.18 -21.15 -13.59
C GLN A 98 12.69 -21.12 -13.95
N GLY A 99 12.15 -19.97 -14.36
CA GLY A 99 10.76 -19.85 -14.78
C GLY A 99 10.27 -18.42 -14.95
N MET A 100 8.97 -18.32 -15.19
CA MET A 100 8.26 -17.04 -15.21
C MET A 100 7.92 -16.62 -13.78
N TYR A 101 8.20 -15.37 -13.45
CA TYR A 101 7.86 -14.76 -12.17
C TYR A 101 7.14 -13.44 -12.38
N GLU A 102 6.03 -13.24 -11.70
CA GLU A 102 5.48 -11.91 -11.51
C GLU A 102 6.38 -11.17 -10.52
N VAL A 103 6.87 -10.00 -10.93
CA VAL A 103 7.68 -9.12 -10.08
C VAL A 103 6.79 -8.04 -9.50
N ARG A 104 6.78 -7.88 -8.18
CA ARG A 104 6.04 -6.83 -7.48
C ARG A 104 6.99 -5.97 -6.66
N LEU A 105 6.76 -4.67 -6.70
CA LEU A 105 7.49 -3.70 -5.88
C LEU A 105 6.61 -3.21 -4.74
N ALA A 106 7.11 -3.26 -3.52
CA ALA A 106 6.48 -2.65 -2.36
C ALA A 106 6.88 -1.18 -2.25
N HIS A 107 5.89 -0.32 -2.03
CA HIS A 107 6.11 1.09 -1.68
C HIS A 107 4.89 1.67 -0.98
N ASN A 108 5.09 2.58 -0.05
CA ASN A 108 4.03 3.42 0.48
C ASN A 108 3.83 4.65 -0.41
N SER A 109 2.58 5.10 -0.51
CA SER A 109 2.23 6.27 -1.32
C SER A 109 2.12 7.54 -0.49
N ASN A 110 2.49 8.66 -1.09
CA ASN A 110 2.30 9.98 -0.51
C ASN A 110 2.54 11.03 -1.61
N ILE A 111 1.86 12.18 -1.56
CA ILE A 111 2.03 13.29 -2.52
C ILE A 111 3.48 13.83 -2.61
N ARG A 112 4.31 13.56 -1.61
CA ARG A 112 5.73 13.94 -1.57
C ARG A 112 6.64 12.92 -2.26
N ARG A 113 6.11 11.76 -2.73
CA ARG A 113 6.87 10.73 -3.46
C ARG A 113 7.00 11.11 -4.94
N ALA A 114 8.04 10.58 -5.58
CA ALA A 114 8.24 10.77 -7.02
C ALA A 114 7.20 9.99 -7.82
N ASP A 115 6.74 10.59 -8.89
CA ASP A 115 5.76 10.03 -9.83
C ASP A 115 6.41 9.40 -11.07
N ASN A 116 7.74 9.45 -11.14
CA ASN A 116 8.54 9.02 -12.28
C ASN A 116 9.80 8.25 -11.85
N VAL A 117 9.68 7.34 -10.86
CA VAL A 117 10.82 6.57 -10.35
C VAL A 117 11.31 5.55 -11.38
N PRO A 118 12.56 5.66 -11.87
CA PRO A 118 13.10 4.72 -12.86
C PRO A 118 13.41 3.36 -12.22
N LEU A 119 13.05 2.31 -12.94
CA LEU A 119 13.33 0.93 -12.60
C LEU A 119 14.03 0.23 -13.75
N THR A 120 14.98 -0.63 -13.39
CA THR A 120 15.64 -1.55 -14.32
C THR A 120 15.47 -2.96 -13.83
N ILE A 121 14.93 -3.87 -14.66
CA ILE A 121 14.76 -5.29 -14.35
C ILE A 121 15.67 -6.09 -15.26
N LYS A 122 16.67 -6.76 -14.66
CA LYS A 122 17.54 -7.72 -15.34
C LYS A 122 16.92 -9.10 -15.23
N HIS A 123 16.63 -9.74 -16.36
CA HIS A 123 15.97 -11.03 -16.44
C HIS A 123 16.62 -11.92 -17.51
N ALA A 124 16.18 -13.16 -17.69
CA ALA A 124 16.83 -14.13 -18.58
C ALA A 124 16.91 -13.69 -20.05
N LYS A 125 15.98 -12.84 -20.50
CA LYS A 125 15.92 -12.32 -21.88
C LYS A 125 16.56 -10.94 -22.08
N GLY A 126 17.24 -10.41 -21.06
CA GLY A 126 17.91 -9.10 -21.14
C GLY A 126 17.49 -8.15 -20.03
N VAL A 127 17.27 -6.90 -20.39
CA VAL A 127 16.98 -5.81 -19.44
C VAL A 127 15.73 -5.07 -19.89
N SER A 128 14.79 -4.86 -18.97
CA SER A 128 13.61 -4.04 -19.17
C SER A 128 13.71 -2.77 -18.33
N TRP A 129 13.24 -1.65 -18.89
CA TRP A 129 13.18 -0.36 -18.19
C TRP A 129 11.74 0.09 -18.07
N MET A 130 11.40 0.69 -16.93
CA MET A 130 10.09 1.26 -16.68
C MET A 130 10.16 2.40 -15.69
N TRP A 131 9.07 3.11 -15.54
CA TRP A 131 8.89 4.14 -14.52
C TRP A 131 7.64 3.83 -13.71
N ILE A 132 7.69 4.11 -12.42
CA ILE A 132 6.52 3.98 -11.55
C ILE A 132 6.21 5.30 -10.87
N ASN A 133 4.93 5.51 -10.61
CA ASN A 133 4.44 6.57 -9.76
C ASN A 133 4.31 6.06 -8.32
N GLN A 134 5.18 6.54 -7.43
CA GLN A 134 5.10 6.24 -5.99
C GLN A 134 4.20 7.22 -5.23
N SER A 135 3.68 8.27 -5.86
CA SER A 135 2.71 9.15 -5.24
C SER A 135 1.32 8.53 -5.17
N ASP A 136 1.00 7.62 -6.10
CA ASP A 136 -0.25 6.89 -6.15
C ASP A 136 -0.22 5.63 -5.28
N PRO A 137 -1.35 5.27 -4.66
CA PRO A 137 -1.45 4.01 -3.92
C PRO A 137 -1.07 2.81 -4.76
N ALA A 138 -0.30 1.89 -4.18
CA ALA A 138 -0.02 0.62 -4.81
C ALA A 138 -1.31 -0.20 -4.90
N PRO A 139 -1.65 -0.79 -6.07
CA PRO A 139 -2.97 -1.38 -6.31
C PRO A 139 -3.22 -2.70 -5.58
N ILE A 140 -2.16 -3.44 -5.20
CA ILE A 140 -2.26 -4.72 -4.49
C ILE A 140 -2.07 -4.46 -3.00
N ASP A 141 -3.12 -4.62 -2.21
CA ASP A 141 -3.15 -4.44 -0.74
C ASP A 141 -2.62 -3.07 -0.27
N LYS A 142 -2.67 -2.04 -1.12
CA LYS A 142 -2.07 -0.71 -0.91
C LYS A 142 -0.56 -0.74 -0.63
N LEU A 143 0.09 -1.88 -0.87
CA LEU A 143 1.49 -2.14 -0.57
C LEU A 143 2.29 -2.49 -1.82
N PHE A 144 1.77 -3.35 -2.70
CA PHE A 144 2.48 -3.82 -3.87
C PHE A 144 1.96 -3.26 -5.19
N ARG A 145 2.88 -3.06 -6.12
CA ARG A 145 2.61 -2.76 -7.53
C ARG A 145 3.28 -3.80 -8.39
N SER A 146 2.50 -4.45 -9.27
CA SER A 146 3.06 -5.36 -10.27
C SER A 146 3.90 -4.59 -11.29
N LEU A 147 5.08 -5.09 -11.55
CA LEU A 147 5.99 -4.61 -12.59
C LEU A 147 5.87 -5.44 -13.87
N GLY A 148 5.07 -6.52 -13.85
CA GLY A 148 4.91 -7.48 -14.93
C GLY A 148 5.54 -8.82 -14.63
N SER A 149 5.47 -9.71 -15.63
CA SER A 149 6.02 -11.06 -15.54
C SER A 149 7.24 -11.20 -16.44
N PHE A 150 8.32 -11.75 -15.89
CA PHE A 150 9.61 -11.91 -16.58
C PHE A 150 10.15 -13.32 -16.36
N GLU A 151 10.88 -13.82 -17.35
CA GLU A 151 11.60 -15.10 -17.21
C GLU A 151 12.91 -14.89 -16.48
N PHE A 152 13.15 -15.65 -15.42
CA PHE A 152 14.41 -15.61 -14.68
C PHE A 152 15.08 -16.98 -14.71
N LYS A 153 16.42 -16.97 -14.64
CA LYS A 153 17.19 -18.18 -14.39
C LYS A 153 17.18 -18.53 -12.90
N GLN A 154 17.47 -19.76 -12.58
CA GLN A 154 17.74 -20.18 -11.21
C GLN A 154 18.99 -19.45 -10.66
N GLY A 155 18.99 -19.16 -9.35
CA GLY A 155 20.09 -18.48 -8.65
C GLY A 155 19.94 -16.96 -8.64
N ASP A 156 21.04 -16.23 -8.70
CA ASP A 156 21.16 -14.80 -8.38
C ASP A 156 21.42 -13.90 -9.60
N GLU A 157 21.17 -14.41 -10.82
CA GLU A 157 21.50 -13.67 -12.05
C GLU A 157 20.50 -12.52 -12.35
N GLY A 158 19.29 -12.58 -11.79
CA GLY A 158 18.26 -11.56 -11.97
C GLY A 158 18.38 -10.42 -10.95
N SER A 159 17.82 -9.27 -11.28
CA SER A 159 17.73 -8.15 -10.31
C SER A 159 16.69 -7.12 -10.68
N VAL A 160 16.25 -6.35 -9.66
CA VAL A 160 15.47 -5.13 -9.84
C VAL A 160 16.26 -3.97 -9.23
N THR A 161 16.54 -2.93 -10.01
CA THR A 161 17.23 -1.74 -9.54
C THR A 161 16.30 -0.54 -9.59
N ILE A 162 16.21 0.18 -8.48
CA ILE A 162 15.51 1.46 -8.35
C ILE A 162 16.56 2.57 -8.41
N SER A 163 16.31 3.58 -9.24
CA SER A 163 17.17 4.76 -9.37
C SER A 163 16.48 6.03 -8.88
N THR A 164 17.27 7.03 -8.51
CA THR A 164 16.78 8.37 -8.18
C THR A 164 16.90 9.37 -9.34
N GLU A 165 17.26 8.91 -10.53
CA GLU A 165 17.41 9.76 -11.70
C GLU A 165 16.09 10.43 -12.09
N GLY A 166 16.12 11.71 -12.44
CA GLY A 166 14.95 12.47 -12.89
C GLY A 166 13.89 12.75 -11.80
N THR A 167 14.13 12.38 -10.54
CA THR A 167 13.12 12.47 -9.44
C THR A 167 13.32 13.71 -8.55
N GLN A 168 13.75 14.85 -9.12
CA GLN A 168 14.07 16.06 -8.38
C GLN A 168 12.91 16.57 -7.51
N GLY A 169 13.24 17.01 -6.29
CA GLY A 169 12.28 17.59 -5.34
C GLY A 169 11.34 16.61 -4.65
N LYS A 170 11.36 15.33 -5.01
CA LYS A 170 10.48 14.28 -4.47
C LYS A 170 11.28 13.18 -3.78
N TYR A 171 10.65 12.45 -2.85
CA TYR A 171 11.24 11.27 -2.23
C TYR A 171 11.11 10.05 -3.14
N VAL A 172 12.16 9.24 -3.20
CA VAL A 172 12.12 7.86 -3.70
C VAL A 172 12.12 6.92 -2.52
N ILE A 173 11.16 5.98 -2.52
CA ILE A 173 11.00 4.95 -1.50
C ILE A 173 11.56 3.63 -2.01
N VAL A 174 12.27 2.95 -1.13
CA VAL A 174 12.79 1.60 -1.34
C VAL A 174 12.36 0.75 -0.15
N ASP A 175 11.56 -0.29 -0.42
CA ASP A 175 10.98 -1.17 0.59
C ASP A 175 11.34 -2.63 0.27
N ALA A 176 10.54 -3.35 -0.50
CA ALA A 176 10.81 -4.72 -0.86
C ALA A 176 10.46 -5.02 -2.32
N VAL A 177 11.07 -6.07 -2.88
CA VAL A 177 10.70 -6.66 -4.16
C VAL A 177 10.32 -8.11 -3.95
N GLN A 178 9.16 -8.50 -4.49
CA GLN A 178 8.60 -9.83 -4.41
C GLN A 178 8.62 -10.49 -5.79
N PHE A 179 9.05 -11.75 -5.86
CA PHE A 179 9.09 -12.57 -7.06
C PHE A 179 8.17 -13.79 -6.87
N ILE A 180 7.02 -13.82 -7.55
CA ILE A 180 6.01 -14.86 -7.42
C ILE A 180 6.09 -15.76 -8.65
N PRO A 181 6.35 -17.07 -8.49
CA PRO A 181 6.33 -17.99 -9.62
C PRO A 181 4.97 -17.95 -10.30
N SER A 182 4.94 -17.68 -11.61
CA SER A 182 3.72 -17.83 -12.40
C SER A 182 3.47 -19.33 -12.58
N GLN A 183 2.29 -19.80 -12.18
CA GLN A 183 1.91 -21.19 -12.46
C GLN A 183 1.86 -21.36 -13.98
N LYS A 184 2.48 -22.43 -14.49
CA LYS A 184 2.23 -22.85 -15.88
C LYS A 184 0.79 -23.34 -15.95
N GLU A 185 -0.03 -22.63 -16.72
CA GLU A 185 -1.29 -23.19 -17.19
C GLU A 185 -1.02 -24.44 -18.03
#